data_cf7e98b17fb1cb198bf36cc49f30bb74
#
_entry.id   cf7e98b17fb1cb198bf36cc49f30bb74
#
_cell.length_a   1.000
_cell.length_b   1.000
_cell.length_c   1.000
_cell.angle_alpha   90.00
_cell.angle_beta   90.00
_cell.angle_gamma   90.00
#
_symmetry.space_group_name_H-M   'P 1'
#
loop_
_entity.id
_entity.type
_entity.pdbx_description
1 polymer ?
#
loop_
_entity_poly.entity_id
_entity_poly.type
_entity_poly.pdbx_seq_one_letter_code
_entity_poly.pdbx_strand_id
1 'polypeptide(L)'
;AEAEMFRDDVFGFGGLGILIAYEENGIRVREVIVGGPADRAGVMQGDLLTHIGGRRITGRMSEDFVLGLLRGPVGSTARVMIQRDGKTLRRAVIREIVALPSLRGEMVGDVAVIQMAVFSEQSTAEFMSVVQDLREEHPASWLIDLRENPGGLKTVAQEIADLVVGEGPILVSAGRDVDNK
;
A
#
# COMPACT_ATOMS: atom_id res chain seq x y z
N ALA A 1 -19.50 -6.48 11.61
CA ALA A 1 -19.27 -5.87 10.28
C ALA A 1 -17.91 -5.15 10.21
N GLU A 2 -17.49 -4.40 11.24
CA GLU A 2 -16.19 -3.72 11.27
C GLU A 2 -14.99 -4.67 11.37
N ALA A 3 -15.13 -5.81 12.03
CA ALA A 3 -14.04 -6.79 12.21
C ALA A 3 -13.72 -7.60 10.94
N GLU A 4 -14.63 -7.68 9.97
CA GLU A 4 -14.39 -8.34 8.68
C GLU A 4 -13.65 -7.41 7.69
N MET A 5 -13.89 -6.11 7.76
CA MET A 5 -13.21 -5.12 6.91
C MET A 5 -11.71 -5.04 7.20
N PHE A 6 -11.30 -5.18 8.48
CA PHE A 6 -9.89 -5.20 8.88
C PHE A 6 -9.13 -6.48 8.47
N ARG A 7 -9.82 -7.61 8.27
CA ARG A 7 -9.18 -8.87 7.88
C ARG A 7 -8.73 -8.88 6.43
N ASP A 8 -9.48 -8.27 5.53
CA ASP A 8 -9.15 -8.25 4.10
C ASP A 8 -8.00 -7.27 3.79
N ASP A 9 -7.86 -6.20 4.60
CA ASP A 9 -6.82 -5.19 4.40
C ASP A 9 -5.43 -5.61 4.92
N VAL A 10 -5.36 -6.55 5.87
CA VAL A 10 -4.10 -7.01 6.48
C VAL A 10 -3.46 -8.17 5.70
N PHE A 11 -4.25 -9.01 5.00
CA PHE A 11 -3.75 -10.20 4.31
C PHE A 11 -3.63 -10.07 2.78
N GLY A 12 -3.79 -8.86 2.26
CA GLY A 12 -3.83 -8.62 0.82
C GLY A 12 -5.18 -9.00 0.20
N PHE A 13 -5.50 -8.46 -0.94
CA PHE A 13 -6.72 -8.72 -1.70
C PHE A 13 -6.36 -8.93 -3.17
N GLY A 14 -7.20 -9.67 -3.91
CA GLY A 14 -7.06 -9.79 -5.36
C GLY A 14 -7.40 -8.45 -6.03
N GLY A 15 -6.36 -7.71 -6.44
CA GLY A 15 -6.47 -6.39 -7.01
C GLY A 15 -5.53 -6.14 -8.17
N LEU A 16 -5.42 -4.89 -8.62
CA LEU A 16 -4.61 -4.51 -9.77
C LEU A 16 -3.24 -3.94 -9.38
N GLY A 17 -3.02 -3.59 -8.12
CA GLY A 17 -1.77 -2.96 -7.67
C GLY A 17 -1.66 -1.49 -8.11
N ILE A 18 -2.73 -0.71 -7.91
CA ILE A 18 -2.78 0.72 -8.18
C ILE A 18 -3.42 1.49 -7.04
N LEU A 19 -2.92 2.68 -6.75
CA LEU A 19 -3.62 3.69 -5.96
C LEU A 19 -4.35 4.63 -6.91
N ILE A 20 -5.56 5.03 -6.55
CA ILE A 20 -6.46 5.76 -7.42
C ILE A 20 -6.99 7.05 -6.80
N ALA A 21 -7.38 7.99 -7.66
CA ALA A 21 -8.22 9.12 -7.29
C ALA A 21 -9.43 9.19 -8.21
N TYR A 22 -10.57 9.58 -7.67
CA TYR A 22 -11.82 9.69 -8.42
C TYR A 22 -11.85 11.00 -9.20
N GLU A 23 -12.28 10.91 -10.47
CA GLU A 23 -12.53 12.05 -11.35
C GLU A 23 -13.91 11.91 -12.00
N GLU A 24 -14.45 12.99 -12.55
CA GLU A 24 -15.78 13.03 -13.16
C GLU A 24 -15.97 11.95 -14.26
N ASN A 25 -14.93 11.70 -15.04
CA ASN A 25 -15.00 10.82 -16.22
C ASN A 25 -14.25 9.49 -16.06
N GLY A 26 -13.88 9.11 -14.83
CA GLY A 26 -13.14 7.89 -14.56
C GLY A 26 -12.40 7.91 -13.24
N ILE A 27 -11.38 7.08 -13.15
CA ILE A 27 -10.45 7.06 -12.02
C ILE A 27 -9.03 7.26 -12.51
N ARG A 28 -8.32 8.21 -11.87
CA ARG A 28 -6.92 8.51 -12.15
C ARG A 28 -6.01 7.59 -11.38
N VAL A 29 -5.07 6.95 -12.06
CA VAL A 29 -3.98 6.20 -11.42
C VAL A 29 -3.02 7.19 -10.78
N ARG A 30 -2.95 7.20 -9.46
CA ARG A 30 -2.03 8.02 -8.68
C ARG A 30 -0.68 7.37 -8.52
N GLU A 31 -0.69 6.07 -8.36
CA GLU A 31 0.52 5.28 -8.18
C GLU A 31 0.30 3.87 -8.72
N VAL A 32 1.35 3.25 -9.20
CA VAL A 32 1.38 1.85 -9.62
C VAL A 32 2.43 1.14 -8.76
N ILE A 33 2.04 0.04 -8.14
CA ILE A 33 2.97 -0.77 -7.35
C ILE A 33 3.97 -1.40 -8.30
N VAL A 34 5.24 -1.07 -8.12
CA VAL A 34 6.35 -1.59 -8.95
C VAL A 34 6.39 -3.11 -8.88
N GLY A 35 6.52 -3.76 -10.04
CA GLY A 35 6.46 -5.21 -10.15
C GLY A 35 5.05 -5.80 -9.92
N GLY A 36 4.05 -4.97 -9.64
CA GLY A 36 2.66 -5.38 -9.45
C GLY A 36 1.95 -5.72 -10.77
N PRO A 37 0.71 -6.26 -10.68
CA PRO A 37 -0.01 -6.73 -11.87
C PRO A 37 -0.32 -5.61 -12.87
N ALA A 38 -0.64 -4.39 -12.43
CA ALA A 38 -0.88 -3.26 -13.31
C ALA A 38 0.40 -2.77 -14.00
N ASP A 39 1.52 -2.73 -13.27
CA ASP A 39 2.84 -2.37 -13.79
C ASP A 39 3.26 -3.32 -14.93
N ARG A 40 3.19 -4.62 -14.68
CA ARG A 40 3.47 -5.64 -15.70
C ARG A 40 2.54 -5.57 -16.91
N ALA A 41 1.31 -5.07 -16.73
CA ALA A 41 0.36 -4.85 -17.83
C ALA A 41 0.58 -3.52 -18.57
N GLY A 42 1.56 -2.70 -18.13
CA GLY A 42 1.88 -1.41 -18.74
C GLY A 42 0.89 -0.29 -18.41
N VAL A 43 0.20 -0.37 -17.28
CA VAL A 43 -0.53 0.75 -16.67
C VAL A 43 0.50 1.65 -15.99
N MET A 44 0.34 2.96 -16.09
CA MET A 44 1.28 3.95 -15.57
C MET A 44 0.56 4.96 -14.68
N GLN A 45 1.33 5.59 -13.80
CA GLN A 45 0.87 6.78 -13.08
C GLN A 45 0.39 7.84 -14.08
N GLY A 46 -0.73 8.49 -13.76
CA GLY A 46 -1.36 9.48 -14.62
C GLY A 46 -2.37 8.91 -15.62
N ASP A 47 -2.48 7.60 -15.80
CA ASP A 47 -3.51 7.01 -16.64
C ASP A 47 -4.92 7.30 -16.09
N LEU A 48 -5.87 7.59 -16.97
CA LEU A 48 -7.28 7.68 -16.62
C LEU A 48 -7.99 6.38 -17.02
N LEU A 49 -8.39 5.56 -16.04
CA LEU A 49 -9.23 4.40 -16.27
C LEU A 49 -10.67 4.84 -16.54
N THR A 50 -11.15 4.58 -17.74
CA THR A 50 -12.51 4.95 -18.18
C THR A 50 -13.47 3.78 -18.18
N HIS A 51 -12.96 2.53 -18.26
CA HIS A 51 -13.77 1.30 -18.21
C HIS A 51 -13.04 0.20 -17.46
N ILE A 52 -13.80 -0.61 -16.73
CA ILE A 52 -13.34 -1.83 -16.06
C ILE A 52 -14.35 -2.95 -16.36
N GLY A 53 -13.88 -4.07 -16.90
CA GLY A 53 -14.73 -5.21 -17.25
C GLY A 53 -15.81 -4.86 -18.29
N GLY A 54 -15.55 -3.91 -19.18
CA GLY A 54 -16.50 -3.39 -20.16
C GLY A 54 -17.48 -2.34 -19.62
N ARG A 55 -17.48 -2.08 -18.31
CA ARG A 55 -18.35 -1.09 -17.66
C ARG A 55 -17.66 0.28 -17.64
N ARG A 56 -18.35 1.30 -18.14
CA ARG A 56 -17.85 2.68 -18.10
C ARG A 56 -17.85 3.20 -16.66
N ILE A 57 -16.79 3.85 -16.27
CA ILE A 57 -16.63 4.49 -14.96
C ILE A 57 -17.03 5.97 -15.08
N THR A 58 -17.80 6.44 -14.12
CA THR A 58 -18.25 7.84 -14.03
C THR A 58 -18.17 8.31 -12.58
N GLY A 59 -17.98 9.60 -12.37
CA GLY A 59 -17.92 10.22 -11.03
C GLY A 59 -19.21 10.12 -10.20
N ARG A 60 -20.28 9.50 -10.75
CA ARG A 60 -21.53 9.24 -10.02
C ARG A 60 -21.56 7.85 -9.37
N MET A 61 -20.57 7.02 -9.63
CA MET A 61 -20.47 5.69 -9.01
C MET A 61 -19.91 5.82 -7.61
N SER A 62 -20.40 5.01 -6.67
CA SER A 62 -19.82 4.96 -5.33
C SER A 62 -18.42 4.35 -5.37
N GLU A 63 -17.59 4.75 -4.43
CA GLU A 63 -16.23 4.23 -4.29
C GLU A 63 -16.22 2.72 -4.11
N ASP A 64 -17.08 2.18 -3.24
CA ASP A 64 -17.20 0.74 -3.00
C ASP A 64 -17.54 -0.03 -4.27
N PHE A 65 -18.41 0.52 -5.11
CA PHE A 65 -18.76 -0.11 -6.38
C PHE A 65 -17.55 -0.16 -7.32
N VAL A 66 -16.79 0.92 -7.44
CA VAL A 66 -15.59 0.99 -8.28
C VAL A 66 -14.49 0.08 -7.73
N LEU A 67 -14.28 0.08 -6.41
CA LEU A 67 -13.36 -0.84 -5.75
C LEU A 67 -13.74 -2.30 -5.98
N GLY A 68 -15.04 -2.63 -5.93
CA GLY A 68 -15.54 -3.97 -6.28
C GLY A 68 -15.27 -4.39 -7.73
N LEU A 69 -15.16 -3.44 -8.68
CA LEU A 69 -14.75 -3.75 -10.06
C LEU A 69 -13.24 -3.96 -10.20
N LEU A 70 -12.44 -3.26 -9.41
CA LEU A 70 -10.98 -3.40 -9.39
C LEU A 70 -10.56 -4.69 -8.68
N ARG A 71 -11.23 -5.01 -7.57
CA ARG A 71 -11.02 -6.23 -6.79
C ARG A 71 -11.67 -7.44 -7.47
N GLY A 72 -11.30 -8.62 -7.04
CA GLY A 72 -11.91 -9.88 -7.47
C GLY A 72 -11.04 -11.09 -7.18
N PRO A 73 -11.47 -12.29 -7.60
CA PRO A 73 -10.70 -13.50 -7.35
C PRO A 73 -9.28 -13.39 -7.91
N VAL A 74 -8.31 -13.85 -7.11
CA VAL A 74 -6.91 -13.96 -7.54
C VAL A 74 -6.82 -14.81 -8.81
N GLY A 75 -6.01 -14.39 -9.79
CA GLY A 75 -5.87 -15.02 -11.09
C GLY A 75 -6.94 -14.60 -12.10
N SER A 76 -8.01 -13.91 -11.70
CA SER A 76 -9.01 -13.39 -12.64
C SER A 76 -8.47 -12.18 -13.40
N THR A 77 -8.98 -11.97 -14.62
CA THR A 77 -8.52 -10.88 -15.49
C THR A 77 -9.46 -9.68 -15.44
N ALA A 78 -8.93 -8.52 -15.04
CA ALA A 78 -9.58 -7.23 -15.22
C ALA A 78 -9.21 -6.64 -16.59
N ARG A 79 -10.19 -6.48 -17.49
CA ARG A 79 -9.98 -5.74 -18.72
C ARG A 79 -10.27 -4.27 -18.47
N VAL A 80 -9.25 -3.42 -18.62
CA VAL A 80 -9.37 -1.98 -18.41
C VAL A 80 -9.15 -1.21 -19.70
N MET A 81 -9.87 -0.10 -19.88
CA MET A 81 -9.58 0.91 -20.89
C MET A 81 -9.03 2.14 -20.19
N ILE A 82 -7.89 2.59 -20.66
CA ILE A 82 -7.18 3.76 -20.12
C ILE A 82 -7.03 4.83 -21.19
N GLN A 83 -7.06 6.09 -20.78
CA GLN A 83 -6.64 7.23 -21.58
C GLN A 83 -5.29 7.72 -21.11
N ARG A 84 -4.35 7.84 -22.06
CA ARG A 84 -3.00 8.36 -21.89
C ARG A 84 -2.64 9.18 -23.13
N ASP A 85 -2.25 10.44 -22.94
CA ASP A 85 -1.83 11.36 -24.02
C ASP A 85 -2.84 11.40 -25.20
N GLY A 86 -4.13 11.50 -24.87
CA GLY A 86 -5.22 11.54 -25.85
C GLY A 86 -5.52 10.22 -26.55
N LYS A 87 -4.79 9.13 -26.25
CA LYS A 87 -5.00 7.80 -26.85
C LYS A 87 -5.76 6.89 -25.90
N THR A 88 -6.64 6.07 -26.45
CA THR A 88 -7.31 5.00 -25.71
C THR A 88 -6.54 3.70 -25.86
N LEU A 89 -6.11 3.13 -24.75
CA LEU A 89 -5.38 1.87 -24.68
C LEU A 89 -6.23 0.83 -23.93
N ARG A 90 -6.11 -0.43 -24.31
CA ARG A 90 -6.73 -1.56 -23.62
C ARG A 90 -5.65 -2.37 -22.93
N ARG A 91 -5.90 -2.74 -21.67
CA ARG A 91 -5.00 -3.59 -20.89
C ARG A 91 -5.79 -4.72 -20.25
N ALA A 92 -5.16 -5.88 -20.18
CA ALA A 92 -5.65 -7.03 -19.43
C ALA A 92 -4.72 -7.19 -18.22
N VAL A 93 -5.26 -6.98 -17.03
CA VAL A 93 -4.52 -7.05 -15.77
C VAL A 93 -4.99 -8.29 -15.02
N ILE A 94 -4.08 -9.19 -14.69
CA ILE A 94 -4.39 -10.37 -13.87
C ILE A 94 -4.42 -9.91 -12.41
N ARG A 95 -5.52 -10.16 -11.69
CA ARG A 95 -5.61 -9.82 -10.28
C ARG A 95 -4.74 -10.73 -9.45
N GLU A 96 -3.97 -10.14 -8.57
CA GLU A 96 -3.11 -10.84 -7.64
C GLU A 96 -3.34 -10.34 -6.22
N ILE A 97 -2.85 -11.07 -5.24
CA ILE A 97 -2.74 -10.54 -3.88
C ILE A 97 -1.80 -9.35 -3.96
N VAL A 98 -2.33 -8.17 -3.66
CA VAL A 98 -1.56 -6.93 -3.65
C VAL A 98 -1.26 -6.60 -2.20
N ALA A 99 -0.02 -6.81 -1.81
CA ALA A 99 0.48 -6.24 -0.57
C ALA A 99 0.72 -4.75 -0.80
N LEU A 100 -0.01 -3.91 -0.11
CA LEU A 100 0.32 -2.49 -0.08
C LEU A 100 1.62 -2.32 0.71
N PRO A 101 2.55 -1.45 0.25
CA PRO A 101 3.74 -1.16 1.03
C PRO A 101 3.34 -0.70 2.43
N SER A 102 3.92 -1.31 3.45
CA SER A 102 3.63 -0.97 4.84
C SER A 102 4.27 0.34 5.27
N LEU A 103 5.21 0.83 4.46
CA LEU A 103 5.91 2.09 4.70
C LEU A 103 6.39 2.72 3.39
N ARG A 104 6.73 4.00 3.46
CA ARG A 104 7.33 4.79 2.38
C ARG A 104 8.43 5.65 2.93
N GLY A 105 9.46 5.90 2.11
CA GLY A 105 10.55 6.79 2.44
C GLY A 105 10.70 7.90 1.42
N GLU A 106 11.02 9.10 1.88
CA GLU A 106 11.33 10.24 1.03
C GLU A 106 12.33 11.17 1.70
N MET A 107 13.05 11.94 0.88
CA MET A 107 13.87 13.03 1.39
C MET A 107 13.05 14.32 1.48
N VAL A 108 13.03 14.96 2.65
CA VAL A 108 12.45 16.28 2.87
C VAL A 108 13.57 17.22 3.29
N GLY A 109 14.12 17.94 2.34
CA GLY A 109 15.35 18.69 2.54
C GLY A 109 16.53 17.74 2.79
N ASP A 110 17.14 17.84 3.96
CA ASP A 110 18.24 16.98 4.43
C ASP A 110 17.79 15.89 5.43
N VAL A 111 16.47 15.73 5.60
CA VAL A 111 15.86 14.76 6.51
C VAL A 111 15.31 13.58 5.70
N ALA A 112 15.74 12.37 6.03
CA ALA A 112 15.09 11.15 5.54
C ALA A 112 13.82 10.88 6.36
N VAL A 113 12.66 10.91 5.73
CA VAL A 113 11.37 10.66 6.37
C VAL A 113 10.87 9.28 5.96
N ILE A 114 10.59 8.42 6.95
CA ILE A 114 9.98 7.10 6.74
C ILE A 114 8.60 7.12 7.38
N GLN A 115 7.56 7.16 6.55
CA GLN A 115 6.18 7.05 7.00
C GLN A 115 5.76 5.58 7.05
N MET A 116 5.37 5.10 8.22
CA MET A 116 4.90 3.73 8.43
C MET A 116 3.38 3.68 8.57
N ALA A 117 2.70 3.06 7.62
CA ALA A 117 1.25 2.92 7.64
C ALA A 117 0.78 1.77 8.57
N VAL A 118 1.55 0.68 8.66
CA VAL A 118 1.20 -0.50 9.46
C VAL A 118 2.45 -1.33 9.75
N PHE A 119 2.43 -2.15 10.81
CA PHE A 119 3.46 -3.17 11.06
C PHE A 119 2.99 -4.54 10.54
N SER A 120 3.32 -4.87 9.31
CA SER A 120 3.04 -6.15 8.63
C SER A 120 4.27 -7.06 8.62
N GLU A 121 4.13 -8.31 8.21
CA GLU A 121 5.26 -9.25 8.09
C GLU A 121 6.36 -8.78 7.14
N GLN A 122 6.03 -7.94 6.15
CA GLN A 122 6.96 -7.40 5.17
C GLN A 122 7.68 -6.13 5.66
N SER A 123 7.17 -5.48 6.72
CA SER A 123 7.63 -4.14 7.13
C SER A 123 9.11 -4.08 7.49
N THR A 124 9.68 -5.12 8.11
CA THR A 124 11.10 -5.14 8.45
C THR A 124 11.98 -5.14 7.18
N ALA A 125 11.63 -5.97 6.19
CA ALA A 125 12.36 -6.04 4.93
C ALA A 125 12.21 -4.75 4.10
N GLU A 126 10.99 -4.20 4.03
CA GLU A 126 10.72 -2.93 3.37
C GLU A 126 11.47 -1.78 4.05
N PHE A 127 11.51 -1.74 5.39
CA PHE A 127 12.23 -0.72 6.16
C PHE A 127 13.72 -0.74 5.84
N MET A 128 14.34 -1.92 5.82
CA MET A 128 15.74 -2.07 5.47
C MET A 128 16.04 -1.59 4.05
N SER A 129 15.18 -1.92 3.09
CA SER A 129 15.32 -1.47 1.70
C SER A 129 15.22 0.05 1.59
N VAL A 130 14.21 0.67 2.19
CA VAL A 130 14.01 2.12 2.18
C VAL A 130 15.16 2.85 2.88
N VAL A 131 15.65 2.32 4.00
CA VAL A 131 16.82 2.89 4.69
C VAL A 131 18.06 2.82 3.82
N GLN A 132 18.27 1.72 3.09
CA GLN A 132 19.40 1.58 2.18
C GLN A 132 19.32 2.61 1.05
N ASP A 133 18.16 2.76 0.40
CA ASP A 133 17.97 3.71 -0.69
C ASP A 133 18.18 5.16 -0.21
N LEU A 134 17.57 5.54 0.93
CA LEU A 134 17.72 6.89 1.46
C LEU A 134 19.12 7.22 1.98
N ARG A 135 19.91 6.24 2.39
CA ARG A 135 21.31 6.45 2.81
C ARG A 135 22.19 6.95 1.68
N GLU A 136 21.88 6.59 0.43
CA GLU A 136 22.62 7.06 -0.75
C GLU A 136 22.48 8.56 -0.97
N GLU A 137 21.39 9.15 -0.46
CA GLU A 137 21.13 10.60 -0.47
C GLU A 137 21.84 11.36 0.65
N HIS A 138 22.58 10.68 1.53
CA HIS A 138 23.33 11.26 2.67
C HIS A 138 22.52 12.14 3.60
N PRO A 139 21.40 11.67 4.18
CA PRO A 139 20.56 12.48 5.06
C PRO A 139 21.31 12.92 6.32
N ALA A 140 21.09 14.17 6.75
CA ALA A 140 21.61 14.69 8.01
C ALA A 140 20.89 14.15 9.25
N SER A 141 19.63 13.74 9.08
CA SER A 141 18.80 13.17 10.15
C SER A 141 17.71 12.26 9.59
N TRP A 142 17.12 11.45 10.49
CA TRP A 142 16.06 10.48 10.17
C TRP A 142 14.82 10.77 11.00
N LEU A 143 13.65 10.68 10.40
CA LEU A 143 12.35 10.79 11.04
C LEU A 143 11.50 9.57 10.69
N ILE A 144 10.98 8.88 11.69
CA ILE A 144 9.98 7.83 11.51
C ILE A 144 8.63 8.40 11.89
N ASP A 145 7.74 8.51 10.90
CA ASP A 145 6.39 9.02 11.07
C ASP A 145 5.40 7.86 11.28
N LEU A 146 4.85 7.79 12.51
CA LEU A 146 3.85 6.80 12.89
C LEU A 146 2.45 7.39 13.01
N ARG A 147 2.24 8.61 12.54
CA ARG A 147 0.91 9.22 12.53
C ARG A 147 -0.01 8.39 11.63
N GLU A 148 -1.25 8.18 12.12
CA GLU A 148 -2.26 7.33 11.45
C GLU A 148 -1.88 5.84 11.35
N ASN A 149 -0.81 5.39 12.00
CA ASN A 149 -0.48 3.98 12.08
C ASN A 149 -1.37 3.30 13.16
N PRO A 150 -2.26 2.38 12.81
CA PRO A 150 -3.15 1.71 13.76
C PRO A 150 -2.43 0.62 14.58
N GLY A 151 -1.14 0.36 14.31
CA GLY A 151 -0.36 -0.70 14.93
C GLY A 151 -0.05 -1.84 13.96
N GLY A 152 -0.17 -3.08 14.42
CA GLY A 152 0.13 -4.29 13.64
C GLY A 152 0.85 -5.34 14.48
N LEU A 153 1.77 -6.08 13.86
CA LEU A 153 2.53 -7.14 14.51
C LEU A 153 3.54 -6.57 15.51
N LYS A 154 3.35 -6.90 16.79
CA LYS A 154 4.22 -6.45 17.90
C LYS A 154 5.68 -6.88 17.69
N THR A 155 5.92 -8.08 17.19
CA THR A 155 7.25 -8.60 16.89
C THR A 155 7.97 -7.75 15.85
N VAL A 156 7.27 -7.37 14.78
CA VAL A 156 7.80 -6.51 13.72
C VAL A 156 8.12 -5.10 14.23
N ALA A 157 7.24 -4.54 15.07
CA ALA A 157 7.49 -3.25 15.69
C ALA A 157 8.75 -3.28 16.59
N GLN A 158 8.97 -4.39 17.31
CA GLN A 158 10.18 -4.61 18.10
C GLN A 158 11.43 -4.73 17.23
N GLU A 159 11.37 -5.53 16.15
CA GLU A 159 12.48 -5.69 15.20
C GLU A 159 12.91 -4.36 14.59
N ILE A 160 11.94 -3.54 14.13
CA ILE A 160 12.25 -2.23 13.56
C ILE A 160 12.80 -1.26 14.60
N ALA A 161 12.24 -1.28 15.81
CA ALA A 161 12.77 -0.46 16.92
C ALA A 161 14.21 -0.85 17.26
N ASP A 162 14.54 -2.15 17.25
CA ASP A 162 15.89 -2.67 17.52
C ASP A 162 16.90 -2.22 16.44
N LEU A 163 16.46 -2.01 15.22
CA LEU A 163 17.32 -1.48 14.15
C LEU A 163 17.68 0.00 14.32
N VAL A 164 16.88 0.77 15.07
CA VAL A 164 17.05 2.23 15.21
C VAL A 164 17.44 2.67 16.61
N VAL A 165 17.17 1.87 17.63
CA VAL A 165 17.53 2.13 19.04
C VAL A 165 18.76 1.32 19.38
N GLY A 166 19.87 1.99 19.71
CA GLY A 166 21.17 1.32 19.92
C GLY A 166 21.21 0.40 21.12
N GLU A 167 20.74 0.84 22.30
CA GLU A 167 20.75 0.05 23.54
C GLU A 167 19.59 0.45 24.44
N GLY A 168 19.02 -0.53 25.17
CA GLY A 168 17.98 -0.31 26.16
C GLY A 168 16.72 -1.13 25.93
N PRO A 169 15.76 -1.11 26.86
CA PRO A 169 14.51 -1.85 26.72
C PRO A 169 13.61 -1.17 25.68
N ILE A 170 13.27 -1.88 24.61
CA ILE A 170 12.37 -1.41 23.54
C ILE A 170 10.91 -1.54 23.97
N LEU A 171 10.59 -2.65 24.64
CA LEU A 171 9.24 -2.94 25.06
C LEU A 171 9.21 -3.72 26.38
N VAL A 172 8.40 -3.25 27.32
CA VAL A 172 8.09 -3.96 28.55
C VAL A 172 6.62 -4.34 28.54
N SER A 173 6.32 -5.64 28.58
CA SER A 173 4.96 -6.17 28.67
C SER A 173 4.65 -6.48 30.13
N ALA A 174 3.71 -5.74 30.74
CA ALA A 174 3.21 -6.02 32.07
C ALA A 174 1.75 -6.49 31.98
N GLY A 175 1.47 -7.71 32.44
CA GLY A 175 0.13 -8.27 32.53
C GLY A 175 -0.27 -8.52 33.97
N ARG A 176 -1.58 -8.52 34.28
CA ARG A 176 -2.06 -9.17 35.50
C ARG A 176 -1.94 -10.67 35.29
N ASP A 177 -1.18 -11.33 36.13
CA ASP A 177 -1.32 -12.79 36.29
C ASP A 177 -2.76 -13.07 36.71
N VAL A 178 -3.55 -13.65 35.80
CA VAL A 178 -4.86 -14.22 36.11
C VAL A 178 -4.64 -15.67 36.54
N ASP A 179 -3.67 -15.89 37.39
CA ASP A 179 -3.55 -17.15 38.13
C ASP A 179 -3.97 -16.91 39.56
N ASN A 180 -5.11 -17.46 39.85
CA ASN A 180 -5.69 -17.92 41.10
C ASN A 180 -7.08 -17.36 41.39
N LYS A 181 -8.10 -18.02 40.96
CA LYS A 181 -8.88 -18.99 41.76
C LYS A 181 -10.03 -19.56 40.95
#